data_fddfaf2f73cde5daac02b0c25457db1c
#
_entry.id   fddfaf2f73cde5daac02b0c25457db1c
#
_cell.length_a   1.000
_cell.length_b   1.000
_cell.length_c   1.000
_cell.angle_alpha   90.00
_cell.angle_beta   90.00
_cell.angle_gamma   90.00
#
_symmetry.space_group_name_H-M   'P 1'
#
loop_
_entity.id
_entity.type
_entity.pdbx_description
1 polymer ?
#
loop_
_entity_poly.entity_id
_entity_poly.type
_entity_poly.pdbx_seq_one_letter_code
_entity_poly.pdbx_strand_id
1 'polypeptide(L)'
;MVRGPNGTIFVGTRGIGRVYAVRDTGAERQVSTLLQGLSQPSGLAMREGALYVSAINRMLRIDNVEQNLANPQPVDMTAAFNLPEAPHHGWTHIQFGPDGRLYVPRGVPCNICDTDGERYALIASFNPDGSDRRIEARGVRNSVGFDFHPTTGQLWFSNHARDWAGNDMPNDTLHVNIRRGEHHGFPWCHGGFQDPAVNGRLCNEFPPPAMLLGPHVAPIGTHFYTGTAFPERYRNALFVALRGSWNRPRLSGFEVIVVRDEGGRLVKEPFLTGLRDDANQRFTGRPAGLLTMPDGALLISDEENGAIYRVTARR
;
A
#
# COMPACT_ATOMS: atom_id res chain seq x y z
N MET A 1 0.16 -0.22 8.65
CA MET A 1 0.39 -0.84 9.99
C MET A 1 1.55 -1.82 9.90
N VAL A 2 2.34 -1.93 10.96
CA VAL A 2 3.39 -2.94 11.07
C VAL A 2 3.49 -3.43 12.51
N ARG A 3 3.88 -4.68 12.72
CA ARG A 3 4.02 -5.29 14.04
C ARG A 3 5.49 -5.32 14.47
N GLY A 4 5.77 -4.86 15.69
CA GLY A 4 7.06 -5.02 16.34
C GLY A 4 7.27 -6.43 16.89
N PRO A 5 8.52 -6.81 17.19
CA PRO A 5 8.86 -8.13 17.69
C PRO A 5 8.15 -8.52 18.99
N ASN A 6 7.91 -7.58 19.91
CA ASN A 6 7.21 -7.82 21.16
C ASN A 6 5.68 -7.64 21.07
N GLY A 7 5.13 -7.44 19.87
CA GLY A 7 3.70 -7.43 19.61
C GLY A 7 3.06 -6.07 19.51
N THR A 8 3.77 -4.97 19.71
CA THR A 8 3.26 -3.62 19.49
C THR A 8 2.87 -3.44 18.02
N ILE A 9 1.67 -2.92 17.76
CA ILE A 9 1.23 -2.55 16.42
C ILE A 9 1.51 -1.06 16.24
N PHE A 10 2.36 -0.73 15.27
CA PHE A 10 2.61 0.66 14.87
C PHE A 10 1.65 1.03 13.75
N VAL A 11 1.01 2.20 13.90
CA VAL A 11 -0.04 2.68 13.00
C VAL A 11 0.33 4.06 12.49
N GLY A 12 0.63 4.16 11.21
CA GLY A 12 0.80 5.43 10.52
C GLY A 12 -0.53 6.07 10.16
N THR A 13 -0.54 7.38 10.01
CA THR A 13 -1.74 8.12 9.60
C THR A 13 -1.44 9.00 8.39
N ARG A 14 -2.49 9.37 7.67
CA ARG A 14 -2.38 10.30 6.55
C ARG A 14 -2.66 11.74 6.98
N GLY A 15 -3.89 12.05 7.39
CA GLY A 15 -4.32 13.42 7.65
C GLY A 15 -3.92 13.97 9.02
N ILE A 16 -3.79 13.10 10.04
CA ILE A 16 -3.54 13.51 11.42
C ILE A 16 -2.06 13.83 11.69
N GLY A 17 -1.15 13.31 10.88
CA GLY A 17 0.29 13.58 11.00
C GLY A 17 0.94 12.90 12.20
N ARG A 18 0.42 11.75 12.64
CA ARG A 18 0.90 11.00 13.80
C ARG A 18 1.24 9.56 13.46
N VAL A 19 2.14 8.99 14.23
CA VAL A 19 2.37 7.55 14.31
C VAL A 19 1.99 7.10 15.72
N TYR A 20 1.16 6.08 15.80
CA TYR A 20 0.71 5.50 17.05
C TYR A 20 1.40 4.17 17.34
N ALA A 21 1.56 3.85 18.61
CA ALA A 21 1.88 2.52 19.11
C ALA A 21 0.67 1.96 19.87
N VAL A 22 0.20 0.79 19.46
CA VAL A 22 -0.94 0.09 20.05
C VAL A 22 -0.44 -1.20 20.67
N ARG A 23 -0.63 -1.36 21.99
CA ARG A 23 -0.30 -2.56 22.76
C ARG A 23 -1.57 -3.21 23.30
N ASP A 24 -1.69 -4.50 23.10
CA ASP A 24 -2.71 -5.30 23.76
C ASP A 24 -2.10 -5.94 25.01
N THR A 25 -2.59 -5.55 26.18
CA THR A 25 -2.13 -6.06 27.47
C THR A 25 -2.98 -7.24 27.96
N GLY A 26 -3.96 -7.67 27.16
CA GLY A 26 -4.95 -8.68 27.54
C GLY A 26 -6.12 -8.12 28.34
N ALA A 27 -5.88 -7.15 29.24
CA ALA A 27 -6.91 -6.47 30.00
C ALA A 27 -7.49 -5.28 29.22
N GLU A 28 -6.62 -4.55 28.53
CA GLU A 28 -6.99 -3.35 27.77
C GLU A 28 -6.07 -3.16 26.56
N ARG A 29 -6.49 -2.30 25.63
CA ARG A 29 -5.66 -1.83 24.51
C ARG A 29 -5.15 -0.43 24.80
N GLN A 30 -3.84 -0.31 25.00
CA GLN A 30 -3.18 0.95 25.24
C GLN A 30 -2.74 1.56 23.91
N VAL A 31 -3.18 2.80 23.65
CA VAL A 31 -2.79 3.57 22.47
C VAL A 31 -1.97 4.77 22.92
N SER A 32 -0.76 4.89 22.40
CA SER A 32 0.12 6.03 22.65
C SER A 32 0.59 6.67 21.35
N THR A 33 0.81 7.99 21.37
CA THR A 33 1.41 8.70 20.25
C THR A 33 2.92 8.50 20.29
N LEU A 34 3.47 7.84 19.27
CA LEU A 34 4.91 7.64 19.13
C LEU A 34 5.60 8.86 18.49
N LEU A 35 5.04 9.36 17.39
CA LEU A 35 5.51 10.55 16.67
C LEU A 35 4.32 11.44 16.32
N GLN A 36 4.60 12.76 16.18
CA GLN A 36 3.61 13.75 15.77
C GLN A 36 4.24 14.89 14.97
N GLY A 37 3.41 15.71 14.32
CA GLY A 37 3.87 16.84 13.52
C GLY A 37 4.52 16.45 12.20
N LEU A 38 4.23 15.23 11.69
CA LEU A 38 4.75 14.74 10.41
C LEU A 38 3.72 14.97 9.29
N SER A 39 4.21 15.15 8.06
CA SER A 39 3.33 15.24 6.89
C SER A 39 3.03 13.84 6.36
N GLN A 40 1.81 13.35 6.58
CA GLN A 40 1.30 12.08 6.07
C GLN A 40 2.21 10.87 6.37
N PRO A 41 2.54 10.56 7.63
CA PRO A 41 3.45 9.47 8.01
C PRO A 41 2.75 8.11 7.90
N SER A 42 2.39 7.70 6.69
CA SER A 42 1.61 6.48 6.42
C SER A 42 2.49 5.24 6.19
N GLY A 43 3.71 5.42 5.71
CA GLY A 43 4.64 4.33 5.41
C GLY A 43 5.41 3.89 6.65
N LEU A 44 5.23 2.62 7.05
CA LEU A 44 5.92 2.02 8.19
C LEU A 44 6.55 0.69 7.79
N ALA A 45 7.80 0.45 8.19
CA ALA A 45 8.46 -0.84 8.02
C ALA A 45 9.29 -1.17 9.26
N MET A 46 9.35 -2.47 9.60
CA MET A 46 10.14 -2.98 10.72
C MET A 46 11.33 -3.79 10.22
N ARG A 47 12.50 -3.57 10.81
CA ARG A 47 13.69 -4.41 10.62
C ARG A 47 14.54 -4.43 11.87
N GLU A 48 14.87 -5.63 12.37
CA GLU A 48 15.83 -5.83 13.48
C GLU A 48 15.53 -4.93 14.71
N GLY A 49 14.23 -4.77 15.04
CA GLY A 49 13.79 -3.92 16.16
C GLY A 49 13.73 -2.42 15.85
N ALA A 50 14.19 -1.98 14.67
CA ALA A 50 14.08 -0.59 14.24
C ALA A 50 12.80 -0.35 13.43
N LEU A 51 12.10 0.74 13.72
CA LEU A 51 10.95 1.23 12.95
C LEU A 51 11.40 2.31 11.96
N TYR A 52 11.12 2.08 10.68
CA TYR A 52 11.27 3.08 9.62
C TYR A 52 9.92 3.75 9.38
N VAL A 53 9.93 5.07 9.24
CA VAL A 53 8.73 5.90 9.03
C VAL A 53 8.94 6.79 7.80
N SER A 54 8.09 6.64 6.79
CA SER A 54 8.07 7.52 5.60
C SER A 54 6.95 8.56 5.73
N ALA A 55 7.29 9.83 5.58
CA ALA A 55 6.39 10.97 5.67
C ALA A 55 6.68 11.95 4.52
N ILE A 56 5.95 11.83 3.41
CA ILE A 56 6.20 12.54 2.13
C ILE A 56 7.66 12.35 1.68
N ASN A 57 8.52 13.35 1.88
CA ASN A 57 9.92 13.32 1.51
C ASN A 57 10.86 12.94 2.68
N ARG A 58 10.32 12.75 3.87
CA ARG A 58 11.12 12.41 5.06
C ARG A 58 11.18 10.90 5.25
N MET A 59 12.36 10.43 5.67
CA MET A 59 12.58 9.09 6.15
C MET A 59 13.19 9.15 7.54
N LEU A 60 12.51 8.57 8.52
CA LEU A 60 12.98 8.51 9.91
C LEU A 60 13.21 7.05 10.30
N ARG A 61 14.18 6.80 11.19
CA ARG A 61 14.42 5.50 11.80
C ARG A 61 14.46 5.63 13.32
N ILE A 62 13.77 4.74 14.01
CA ILE A 62 13.78 4.66 15.48
C ILE A 62 14.34 3.30 15.86
N ASP A 63 15.57 3.26 16.36
CA ASP A 63 16.22 2.04 16.79
C ASP A 63 15.61 1.53 18.11
N ASN A 64 15.49 0.20 18.26
CA ASN A 64 14.92 -0.44 19.45
C ASN A 64 13.60 0.21 19.87
N VAL A 65 12.70 0.45 18.91
CA VAL A 65 11.51 1.28 19.08
C VAL A 65 10.62 0.83 20.25
N GLU A 66 10.44 -0.48 20.46
CA GLU A 66 9.58 -0.99 21.53
C GLU A 66 10.13 -0.78 22.95
N GLN A 67 11.43 -0.52 23.07
CA GLN A 67 12.08 -0.17 24.34
C GLN A 67 11.98 1.35 24.62
N ASN A 68 11.72 2.15 23.60
CA ASN A 68 11.76 3.62 23.62
C ASN A 68 10.41 4.27 23.31
N LEU A 69 9.29 3.58 23.53
CA LEU A 69 7.94 4.09 23.18
C LEU A 69 7.58 5.42 23.84
N ALA A 70 8.02 5.64 25.09
CA ALA A 70 7.74 6.86 25.84
C ALA A 70 8.61 8.05 25.43
N ASN A 71 9.81 7.81 24.92
CA ASN A 71 10.74 8.84 24.49
C ASN A 71 11.51 8.40 23.25
N PRO A 72 10.85 8.28 22.09
CA PRO A 72 11.47 7.84 20.86
C PRO A 72 12.55 8.82 20.42
N GLN A 73 13.68 8.30 19.92
CA GLN A 73 14.79 9.07 19.40
C GLN A 73 14.90 8.83 17.89
N PRO A 74 14.14 9.55 17.04
CA PRO A 74 14.17 9.33 15.62
C PRO A 74 15.48 9.87 15.02
N VAL A 75 16.16 9.02 14.27
CA VAL A 75 17.28 9.38 13.40
C VAL A 75 16.73 9.87 12.07
N ASP A 76 17.08 11.07 11.65
CA ASP A 76 16.67 11.62 10.36
C ASP A 76 17.56 11.07 9.23
N MET A 77 16.98 10.27 8.35
CA MET A 77 17.64 9.66 7.19
C MET A 77 17.23 10.31 5.87
N THR A 78 16.52 11.42 5.92
CA THR A 78 15.93 12.10 4.75
C THR A 78 16.94 12.35 3.63
N ALA A 79 18.13 12.84 3.98
CA ALA A 79 19.18 13.13 3.01
C ALA A 79 19.69 11.87 2.28
N ALA A 80 19.80 10.74 2.99
CA ALA A 80 20.27 9.48 2.41
C ALA A 80 19.27 8.90 1.40
N PHE A 81 17.97 9.00 1.69
CA PHE A 81 16.91 8.52 0.79
C PHE A 81 16.59 9.50 -0.34
N ASN A 82 16.82 10.79 -0.15
CA ASN A 82 16.61 11.86 -1.15
C ASN A 82 15.28 11.74 -1.91
N LEU A 83 14.17 11.51 -1.16
CA LEU A 83 12.84 11.35 -1.74
C LEU A 83 12.30 12.69 -2.27
N PRO A 84 11.51 12.68 -3.37
CA PRO A 84 10.88 13.89 -3.90
C PRO A 84 9.94 14.57 -2.90
N GLU A 85 9.86 15.91 -2.96
CA GLU A 85 9.08 16.72 -2.01
C GLU A 85 7.60 16.87 -2.38
N ALA A 86 7.21 16.56 -3.63
CA ALA A 86 5.84 16.75 -4.08
C ALA A 86 4.83 16.00 -3.18
N PRO A 87 3.84 16.70 -2.60
CA PRO A 87 2.89 16.07 -1.68
C PRO A 87 1.83 15.23 -2.40
N HIS A 88 1.52 15.57 -3.65
CA HIS A 88 0.56 14.80 -4.46
C HIS A 88 1.13 13.42 -4.76
N HIS A 89 0.42 12.35 -4.37
CA HIS A 89 0.90 10.96 -4.40
C HIS A 89 2.25 10.74 -3.67
N GLY A 90 2.60 11.63 -2.74
CA GLY A 90 3.85 11.54 -1.99
C GLY A 90 3.78 10.62 -0.77
N TRP A 91 2.58 10.34 -0.24
CA TRP A 91 2.37 9.37 0.81
C TRP A 91 2.44 7.95 0.23
N THR A 92 3.08 7.04 0.96
CA THR A 92 3.37 5.73 0.42
C THR A 92 3.48 4.67 1.51
N HIS A 93 3.16 3.44 1.15
CA HIS A 93 3.59 2.27 1.91
C HIS A 93 5.09 2.05 1.71
N ILE A 94 5.77 1.56 2.73
CA ILE A 94 7.16 1.09 2.64
C ILE A 94 7.25 -0.31 3.27
N GLN A 95 8.13 -1.15 2.74
CA GLN A 95 8.30 -2.51 3.24
C GLN A 95 9.69 -3.03 2.88
N PHE A 96 10.29 -3.84 3.75
CA PHE A 96 11.49 -4.58 3.42
C PHE A 96 11.14 -5.79 2.54
N GLY A 97 11.84 -5.92 1.43
CA GLY A 97 11.74 -7.08 0.56
C GLY A 97 12.51 -8.30 1.08
N PRO A 98 12.32 -9.46 0.45
CA PRO A 98 13.04 -10.69 0.81
C PRO A 98 14.55 -10.58 0.60
N ASP A 99 15.01 -9.63 -0.20
CA ASP A 99 16.41 -9.27 -0.43
C ASP A 99 16.99 -8.35 0.67
N GLY A 100 16.19 -8.00 1.68
CA GLY A 100 16.56 -7.13 2.78
C GLY A 100 16.62 -5.64 2.45
N ARG A 101 16.19 -5.22 1.26
CA ARG A 101 16.14 -3.83 0.82
C ARG A 101 14.81 -3.17 1.20
N LEU A 102 14.82 -1.88 1.46
CA LEU A 102 13.60 -1.10 1.72
C LEU A 102 13.02 -0.61 0.39
N TYR A 103 11.79 -1.04 0.09
CA TYR A 103 11.05 -0.64 -1.11
C TYR A 103 10.18 0.58 -0.82
N VAL A 104 10.24 1.56 -1.71
CA VAL A 104 9.59 2.86 -1.56
C VAL A 104 8.97 3.27 -2.90
N PRO A 105 7.65 3.16 -3.08
CA PRO A 105 6.98 3.71 -4.25
C PRO A 105 7.00 5.23 -4.26
N ARG A 106 7.03 5.84 -5.44
CA ARG A 106 6.85 7.28 -5.64
C ARG A 106 5.89 7.55 -6.78
N GLY A 107 4.69 7.97 -6.42
CA GLY A 107 3.67 8.36 -7.39
C GLY A 107 4.00 9.67 -8.09
N VAL A 108 3.27 9.97 -9.15
CA VAL A 108 3.44 11.19 -9.94
C VAL A 108 2.94 12.42 -9.21
N PRO A 109 3.51 13.63 -9.45
CA PRO A 109 3.09 14.85 -8.78
C PRO A 109 1.83 15.49 -9.40
N CYS A 110 1.08 14.76 -10.19
CA CYS A 110 -0.05 15.25 -10.98
C CYS A 110 -1.11 14.16 -11.22
N ASN A 111 -2.20 14.50 -11.88
CA ASN A 111 -3.14 13.50 -12.39
C ASN A 111 -2.57 12.76 -13.61
N ILE A 112 -2.13 13.53 -14.60
CA ILE A 112 -1.41 13.06 -15.78
C ILE A 112 -0.45 14.15 -16.24
N CYS A 113 0.81 13.84 -16.39
CA CYS A 113 1.85 14.73 -16.86
C CYS A 113 3.08 13.93 -17.26
N ASP A 114 3.92 14.55 -18.05
CA ASP A 114 5.31 14.10 -18.21
C ASP A 114 6.08 14.41 -16.92
N THR A 115 6.86 13.46 -16.46
CA THR A 115 7.59 13.56 -15.19
C THR A 115 9.02 13.06 -15.35
N ASP A 116 9.89 13.51 -14.45
CA ASP A 116 11.19 12.91 -14.28
C ASP A 116 11.04 11.44 -13.82
N GLY A 117 11.15 10.52 -14.76
CA GLY A 117 11.01 9.07 -14.53
C GLY A 117 12.12 8.46 -13.66
N GLU A 118 13.14 9.23 -13.28
CA GLU A 118 14.13 8.83 -12.28
C GLU A 118 13.68 9.19 -10.86
N ARG A 119 12.68 10.06 -10.68
CA ARG A 119 12.19 10.51 -9.38
C ARG A 119 10.74 10.13 -9.11
N TYR A 120 9.91 9.98 -10.14
CA TYR A 120 8.46 9.75 -10.04
C TYR A 120 8.00 8.59 -10.92
N ALA A 121 6.77 8.18 -10.75
CA ALA A 121 6.15 7.07 -11.49
C ALA A 121 6.93 5.76 -11.36
N LEU A 122 7.39 5.43 -10.16
CA LEU A 122 8.28 4.29 -9.95
C LEU A 122 8.11 3.63 -8.58
N ILE A 123 8.66 2.43 -8.45
CA ILE A 123 8.98 1.80 -7.18
C ILE A 123 10.50 1.70 -7.12
N ALA A 124 11.12 2.30 -6.11
CA ALA A 124 12.55 2.20 -5.86
C ALA A 124 12.84 1.29 -4.66
N SER A 125 14.03 0.72 -4.61
CA SER A 125 14.56 0.04 -3.44
C SER A 125 15.90 0.65 -3.01
N PHE A 126 16.19 0.53 -1.72
CA PHE A 126 17.39 1.09 -1.08
C PHE A 126 17.96 0.08 -0.10
N ASN A 127 19.25 0.15 0.17
CA ASN A 127 19.79 -0.46 1.39
C ASN A 127 19.12 0.18 2.62
N PRO A 128 19.13 -0.48 3.80
CA PRO A 128 18.52 0.07 5.02
C PRO A 128 19.07 1.44 5.44
N ASP A 129 20.28 1.78 5.04
CA ASP A 129 20.93 3.07 5.30
C ASP A 129 20.59 4.16 4.27
N GLY A 130 19.78 3.85 3.24
CA GLY A 130 19.42 4.75 2.16
C GLY A 130 20.37 4.74 0.95
N SER A 131 21.47 3.98 1.03
CA SER A 131 22.43 3.83 -0.08
C SER A 131 21.93 2.89 -1.17
N ASP A 132 22.67 2.80 -2.28
CA ASP A 132 22.45 1.87 -3.41
C ASP A 132 20.99 1.89 -3.91
N ARG A 133 20.49 3.08 -4.24
CA ARG A 133 19.15 3.22 -4.82
C ARG A 133 19.04 2.46 -6.14
N ARG A 134 17.98 1.66 -6.27
CA ARG A 134 17.64 0.92 -7.51
C ARG A 134 16.20 1.18 -7.88
N ILE A 135 15.91 1.23 -9.19
CA ILE A 135 14.53 1.30 -9.68
C ILE A 135 14.07 -0.12 -9.98
N GLU A 136 13.03 -0.53 -9.29
CA GLU A 136 12.46 -1.88 -9.41
C GLU A 136 11.33 -1.93 -10.44
N ALA A 137 10.49 -0.89 -10.51
CA ALA A 137 9.43 -0.75 -11.50
C ALA A 137 9.31 0.71 -11.97
N ARG A 138 8.97 0.94 -13.24
CA ARG A 138 8.77 2.24 -13.89
C ARG A 138 7.35 2.36 -14.43
N GLY A 139 6.92 3.58 -14.74
CA GLY A 139 5.59 3.80 -15.33
C GLY A 139 4.45 3.41 -14.39
N VAL A 140 4.66 3.54 -13.09
CA VAL A 140 3.69 3.27 -12.02
C VAL A 140 3.11 4.60 -11.55
N ARG A 141 1.89 4.94 -11.99
CA ARG A 141 1.30 6.26 -11.69
C ARG A 141 1.22 6.55 -10.19
N ASN A 142 0.64 5.65 -9.43
CA ASN A 142 0.55 5.74 -7.98
C ASN A 142 0.30 4.37 -7.36
N SER A 143 1.35 3.78 -6.82
CA SER A 143 1.25 2.57 -6.02
C SER A 143 1.32 2.94 -4.54
N VAL A 144 0.28 2.59 -3.80
CA VAL A 144 0.22 2.80 -2.35
C VAL A 144 0.30 1.47 -1.61
N GLY A 145 -0.04 0.38 -2.27
CA GLY A 145 0.00 -0.96 -1.72
C GLY A 145 0.84 -1.89 -2.58
N PHE A 146 1.75 -2.60 -1.93
CA PHE A 146 2.51 -3.68 -2.54
C PHE A 146 2.88 -4.71 -1.47
N ASP A 147 3.19 -5.92 -1.91
CA ASP A 147 3.74 -6.98 -1.08
C ASP A 147 4.52 -7.97 -1.93
N PHE A 148 5.23 -8.87 -1.29
CA PHE A 148 6.03 -9.89 -1.95
C PHE A 148 5.33 -11.24 -1.86
N HIS A 149 5.22 -11.92 -2.99
CA HIS A 149 4.62 -13.26 -3.01
C HIS A 149 5.43 -14.22 -2.11
N PRO A 150 4.79 -14.88 -1.13
CA PRO A 150 5.49 -15.60 -0.07
C PRO A 150 6.41 -16.74 -0.56
N THR A 151 6.08 -17.33 -1.71
CA THR A 151 6.84 -18.46 -2.26
C THR A 151 7.86 -18.04 -3.31
N THR A 152 7.52 -17.07 -4.18
CA THR A 152 8.38 -16.68 -5.30
C THR A 152 9.23 -15.46 -5.01
N GLY A 153 8.89 -14.68 -3.98
CA GLY A 153 9.56 -13.40 -3.67
C GLY A 153 9.28 -12.29 -4.68
N GLN A 154 8.40 -12.52 -5.67
CA GLN A 154 8.06 -11.52 -6.67
C GLN A 154 7.30 -10.35 -6.05
N LEU A 155 7.63 -9.14 -6.50
CA LEU A 155 6.94 -7.92 -6.12
C LEU A 155 5.57 -7.84 -6.81
N TRP A 156 4.49 -7.77 -6.02
CA TRP A 156 3.14 -7.49 -6.47
C TRP A 156 2.71 -6.12 -5.97
N PHE A 157 2.12 -5.30 -6.82
CA PHE A 157 1.71 -3.95 -6.43
C PHE A 157 0.40 -3.53 -7.09
N SER A 158 -0.40 -2.75 -6.36
CA SER A 158 -1.56 -2.06 -6.91
C SER A 158 -1.15 -0.75 -7.58
N ASN A 159 -1.90 -0.29 -8.57
CA ASN A 159 -1.65 0.97 -9.26
C ASN A 159 -2.96 1.70 -9.52
N HIS A 160 -3.04 2.94 -9.04
CA HIS A 160 -4.18 3.83 -9.28
C HIS A 160 -4.07 4.43 -10.67
N ALA A 161 -5.11 4.27 -11.47
CA ALA A 161 -5.23 4.90 -12.76
C ALA A 161 -5.53 6.41 -12.64
N ARG A 162 -5.48 7.13 -13.77
CA ARG A 162 -5.78 8.56 -13.78
C ARG A 162 -7.26 8.87 -13.48
N ASP A 163 -7.50 10.03 -12.90
CA ASP A 163 -8.83 10.59 -12.70
C ASP A 163 -9.35 11.29 -13.95
N TRP A 164 -10.66 11.50 -14.04
CA TRP A 164 -11.34 12.32 -15.03
C TRP A 164 -11.24 11.84 -16.50
N ALA A 165 -10.98 10.55 -16.72
CA ALA A 165 -11.08 9.93 -18.04
C ALA A 165 -12.48 9.36 -18.31
N GLY A 166 -13.26 9.11 -17.26
CA GLY A 166 -14.64 8.60 -17.31
C GLY A 166 -15.06 8.02 -15.96
N ASN A 167 -16.34 7.75 -15.80
CA ASN A 167 -16.86 7.14 -14.57
C ASN A 167 -16.49 5.66 -14.45
N ASP A 168 -16.42 4.96 -15.57
CA ASP A 168 -16.21 3.51 -15.63
C ASP A 168 -14.86 3.15 -16.26
N MET A 169 -13.96 4.11 -16.38
CA MET A 169 -12.62 3.95 -16.92
C MET A 169 -11.67 5.04 -16.41
N PRO A 170 -10.34 4.79 -16.45
CA PRO A 170 -9.72 3.48 -16.57
C PRO A 170 -9.85 2.67 -15.29
N ASN A 171 -9.55 1.36 -15.38
CA ASN A 171 -9.50 0.52 -14.18
C ASN A 171 -8.24 0.79 -13.38
N ASP A 172 -8.34 0.77 -12.06
CA ASP A 172 -7.22 0.51 -11.17
C ASP A 172 -6.76 -0.94 -11.35
N THR A 173 -5.50 -1.21 -11.11
CA THR A 173 -4.88 -2.47 -11.52
C THR A 173 -4.01 -3.10 -10.45
N LEU A 174 -3.82 -4.42 -10.56
CA LEU A 174 -2.82 -5.19 -9.86
C LEU A 174 -1.75 -5.63 -10.87
N HIS A 175 -0.49 -5.47 -10.52
CA HIS A 175 0.66 -5.85 -11.33
C HIS A 175 1.57 -6.83 -10.60
N VAL A 176 2.27 -7.64 -11.37
CA VAL A 176 3.41 -8.45 -10.93
C VAL A 176 4.65 -7.92 -11.63
N ASN A 177 5.66 -7.55 -10.88
CA ASN A 177 6.93 -7.10 -11.44
C ASN A 177 7.83 -8.31 -11.69
N ILE A 178 8.02 -8.66 -12.95
CA ILE A 178 8.78 -9.86 -13.36
C ILE A 178 10.25 -9.53 -13.51
N ARG A 179 10.58 -8.32 -13.99
CA ARG A 179 11.95 -7.88 -14.27
C ARG A 179 12.21 -6.54 -13.64
N ARG A 180 13.40 -6.37 -13.04
CA ARG A 180 13.81 -5.08 -12.50
C ARG A 180 13.78 -3.99 -13.57
N GLY A 181 13.21 -2.82 -13.22
CA GLY A 181 13.09 -1.67 -14.10
C GLY A 181 12.02 -1.81 -15.18
N GLU A 182 11.17 -2.85 -15.12
CA GLU A 182 10.06 -3.05 -16.05
C GLU A 182 9.10 -1.86 -16.01
N HIS A 183 8.62 -1.46 -17.19
CA HIS A 183 7.78 -0.26 -17.33
C HIS A 183 6.30 -0.66 -17.47
N HIS A 184 5.44 -0.12 -16.60
CA HIS A 184 4.02 -0.51 -16.47
C HIS A 184 3.02 0.47 -17.11
N GLY A 185 3.49 1.36 -17.99
CA GLY A 185 2.65 2.07 -18.98
C GLY A 185 2.44 3.56 -18.75
N PHE A 186 2.42 4.08 -17.52
CA PHE A 186 2.20 5.52 -17.30
C PHE A 186 3.30 6.38 -17.96
N PRO A 187 2.98 7.49 -18.66
CA PRO A 187 1.67 8.11 -18.75
C PRO A 187 0.76 7.60 -19.88
N TRP A 188 1.22 6.76 -20.78
CA TRP A 188 0.54 6.41 -22.03
C TRP A 188 -0.58 5.38 -21.87
N CYS A 189 -0.42 4.48 -20.91
CA CYS A 189 -1.32 3.34 -20.73
C CYS A 189 -1.71 3.14 -19.26
N HIS A 190 -3.01 2.93 -19.02
CA HIS A 190 -3.58 2.66 -17.70
C HIS A 190 -4.32 1.30 -17.74
N GLY A 191 -3.61 0.21 -17.49
CA GLY A 191 -4.21 -1.13 -17.44
C GLY A 191 -4.89 -1.58 -18.73
N GLY A 192 -4.31 -1.24 -19.88
CA GLY A 192 -4.87 -1.52 -21.21
C GLY A 192 -5.68 -0.37 -21.82
N PHE A 193 -6.01 0.65 -21.03
CA PHE A 193 -6.61 1.88 -21.54
C PHE A 193 -5.51 2.80 -22.11
N GLN A 194 -5.52 2.99 -23.43
CA GLN A 194 -4.65 3.95 -24.11
C GLN A 194 -5.13 5.36 -23.79
N ASP A 195 -4.27 6.18 -23.18
CA ASP A 195 -4.66 7.54 -22.82
C ASP A 195 -4.70 8.45 -24.06
N PRO A 196 -5.87 8.99 -24.43
CA PRO A 196 -5.99 9.85 -25.62
C PRO A 196 -5.37 11.24 -25.43
N ALA A 197 -5.05 11.64 -24.19
CA ALA A 197 -4.45 12.93 -23.88
C ALA A 197 -2.91 12.91 -23.99
N VAL A 198 -2.31 11.74 -24.20
CA VAL A 198 -0.86 11.55 -24.23
C VAL A 198 -0.44 10.82 -25.51
N ASN A 199 0.25 11.52 -26.39
CA ASN A 199 0.85 10.93 -27.57
C ASN A 199 2.14 10.15 -27.20
N GLY A 200 2.43 9.07 -27.91
CA GLY A 200 3.68 8.31 -27.73
C GLY A 200 3.47 6.81 -27.81
N ARG A 201 3.89 6.10 -26.79
CA ARG A 201 3.92 4.65 -26.76
C ARG A 201 2.52 4.02 -26.68
N LEU A 202 2.39 2.83 -27.24
CA LEU A 202 1.13 2.08 -27.23
C LEU A 202 1.05 1.11 -26.04
N CYS A 203 -0.17 0.81 -25.60
CA CYS A 203 -0.40 -0.11 -24.48
C CYS A 203 0.19 -1.51 -24.69
N ASN A 204 0.26 -1.99 -25.93
CA ASN A 204 0.82 -3.31 -26.25
C ASN A 204 2.36 -3.38 -26.11
N GLU A 205 3.03 -2.26 -25.86
CA GLU A 205 4.47 -2.21 -25.58
C GLU A 205 4.79 -2.47 -24.08
N PHE A 206 3.77 -2.55 -23.23
CA PHE A 206 3.93 -2.72 -21.80
C PHE A 206 3.33 -4.08 -21.35
N PRO A 207 3.84 -4.65 -20.25
CA PRO A 207 3.22 -5.84 -19.69
C PRO A 207 1.78 -5.54 -19.29
N PRO A 208 0.84 -6.43 -19.61
CA PRO A 208 -0.54 -6.27 -19.16
C PRO A 208 -0.59 -6.36 -17.63
N PRO A 209 -1.58 -5.72 -16.97
CA PRO A 209 -1.81 -5.94 -15.56
C PRO A 209 -2.17 -7.40 -15.30
N ALA A 210 -1.76 -7.91 -14.15
CA ALA A 210 -2.15 -9.25 -13.70
C ALA A 210 -3.67 -9.33 -13.46
N MET A 211 -4.29 -8.21 -13.03
CA MET A 211 -5.73 -8.13 -12.83
C MET A 211 -6.25 -6.69 -12.92
N LEU A 212 -7.43 -6.53 -13.50
CA LEU A 212 -8.22 -5.30 -13.41
C LEU A 212 -9.06 -5.34 -12.12
N LEU A 213 -8.86 -4.35 -11.25
CA LEU A 213 -9.54 -4.29 -9.94
C LEU A 213 -10.91 -3.62 -10.03
N GLY A 214 -11.09 -2.74 -10.99
CA GLY A 214 -12.29 -1.93 -11.23
C GLY A 214 -11.94 -0.44 -11.32
N PRO A 215 -12.84 0.39 -11.88
CA PRO A 215 -12.58 1.81 -12.02
C PRO A 215 -12.72 2.54 -10.67
N HIS A 216 -11.76 3.40 -10.36
CA HIS A 216 -11.77 4.30 -9.20
C HIS A 216 -11.92 3.61 -7.83
N VAL A 217 -11.51 2.34 -7.71
CA VAL A 217 -11.65 1.59 -6.44
C VAL A 217 -10.57 1.97 -5.41
N ALA A 218 -9.51 2.66 -5.83
CA ALA A 218 -8.40 3.14 -5.00
C ALA A 218 -7.76 2.01 -4.14
N PRO A 219 -7.06 1.04 -4.75
CA PRO A 219 -6.46 -0.09 -4.03
C PRO A 219 -5.22 0.34 -3.25
N ILE A 220 -5.31 0.45 -1.92
CA ILE A 220 -4.23 0.98 -1.08
C ILE A 220 -3.54 -0.05 -0.21
N GLY A 221 -4.25 -0.91 0.51
CA GLY A 221 -3.65 -2.02 1.24
C GLY A 221 -3.51 -3.24 0.35
N THR A 222 -2.31 -3.80 0.27
CA THR A 222 -2.03 -5.02 -0.51
C THR A 222 -1.18 -5.92 0.38
N HIS A 223 -1.66 -7.15 0.68
CA HIS A 223 -1.01 -8.00 1.67
C HIS A 223 -1.26 -9.48 1.40
N PHE A 224 -0.21 -10.28 1.30
CA PHE A 224 -0.30 -11.73 1.23
C PHE A 224 -0.57 -12.33 2.60
N TYR A 225 -1.64 -13.09 2.71
CA TYR A 225 -2.00 -13.75 3.94
C TYR A 225 -1.17 -15.03 4.14
N THR A 226 -0.28 -14.99 5.13
CA THR A 226 0.58 -16.13 5.49
C THR A 226 0.12 -16.86 6.75
N GLY A 227 -1.01 -16.43 7.35
CA GLY A 227 -1.60 -17.07 8.52
C GLY A 227 -2.25 -18.41 8.20
N THR A 228 -2.59 -19.16 9.25
CA THR A 228 -3.22 -20.49 9.16
C THR A 228 -4.60 -20.55 9.80
N ALA A 229 -5.12 -19.41 10.31
CA ALA A 229 -6.43 -19.40 10.98
C ALA A 229 -7.61 -19.40 10.00
N PHE A 230 -7.44 -18.84 8.81
CA PHE A 230 -8.47 -18.88 7.76
C PHE A 230 -8.42 -20.21 7.00
N PRO A 231 -9.51 -20.57 6.29
CA PRO A 231 -9.53 -21.72 5.40
C PRO A 231 -8.34 -21.74 4.44
N GLU A 232 -7.83 -22.92 4.11
CA GLU A 232 -6.60 -23.12 3.35
C GLU A 232 -6.58 -22.38 2.00
N ARG A 233 -7.76 -22.20 1.37
CA ARG A 233 -7.90 -21.41 0.13
C ARG A 233 -7.41 -19.96 0.23
N TYR A 234 -7.27 -19.43 1.45
CA TYR A 234 -6.74 -18.08 1.70
C TYR A 234 -5.23 -18.04 1.97
N ARG A 235 -4.62 -19.20 2.16
CA ARG A 235 -3.17 -19.27 2.40
C ARG A 235 -2.42 -18.80 1.16
N ASN A 236 -1.50 -17.87 1.35
CA ASN A 236 -0.77 -17.19 0.28
C ASN A 236 -1.67 -16.46 -0.74
N ALA A 237 -2.94 -16.22 -0.41
CA ALA A 237 -3.81 -15.36 -1.19
C ALA A 237 -3.49 -13.88 -0.91
N LEU A 238 -3.67 -13.02 -1.91
CA LEU A 238 -3.45 -11.59 -1.80
C LEU A 238 -4.74 -10.89 -1.39
N PHE A 239 -4.73 -10.23 -0.25
CA PHE A 239 -5.80 -9.36 0.19
C PHE A 239 -5.54 -7.93 -0.30
N VAL A 240 -6.55 -7.29 -0.84
CA VAL A 240 -6.46 -5.91 -1.35
C VAL A 240 -7.58 -5.08 -0.76
N ALA A 241 -7.20 -4.02 -0.04
CA ALA A 241 -8.14 -3.03 0.48
C ALA A 241 -8.48 -2.02 -0.61
N LEU A 242 -9.69 -2.07 -1.10
CA LEU A 242 -10.26 -1.12 -2.05
C LEU A 242 -10.88 0.03 -1.26
N ARG A 243 -10.11 1.09 -1.04
CA ARG A 243 -10.47 2.25 -0.22
C ARG A 243 -11.78 2.91 -0.66
N GLY A 244 -12.04 2.89 -1.94
CA GLY A 244 -13.25 3.40 -2.56
C GLY A 244 -13.11 4.76 -3.24
N SER A 245 -14.03 4.97 -4.16
CA SER A 245 -14.07 6.13 -5.06
C SER A 245 -14.35 7.45 -4.33
N TRP A 246 -13.99 8.56 -4.98
CA TRP A 246 -14.30 9.92 -4.52
C TRP A 246 -14.80 10.82 -5.67
N ASN A 247 -14.55 10.45 -6.92
CA ASN A 247 -14.70 11.26 -8.12
C ASN A 247 -15.71 10.69 -9.13
N ARG A 248 -16.67 9.88 -8.68
CA ARG A 248 -17.72 9.31 -9.53
C ARG A 248 -19.09 9.34 -8.86
N PRO A 249 -20.20 9.47 -9.61
CA PRO A 249 -21.55 9.54 -9.04
C PRO A 249 -21.98 8.25 -8.35
N ARG A 250 -21.63 7.09 -8.95
CA ARG A 250 -21.90 5.78 -8.36
C ARG A 250 -20.63 5.26 -7.67
N LEU A 251 -20.74 5.02 -6.38
CA LEU A 251 -19.61 4.55 -5.56
C LEU A 251 -19.06 3.20 -6.06
N SER A 252 -17.74 3.01 -5.93
CA SER A 252 -17.04 1.75 -6.21
C SER A 252 -15.93 1.51 -5.20
N GLY A 253 -15.59 0.25 -4.92
CA GLY A 253 -14.68 -0.14 -3.83
C GLY A 253 -15.38 -0.13 -2.48
N PHE A 254 -14.73 0.34 -1.42
CA PHE A 254 -15.17 0.33 -0.02
C PHE A 254 -15.34 -1.11 0.52
N GLU A 255 -14.37 -1.95 0.18
CA GLU A 255 -14.37 -3.36 0.54
C GLU A 255 -12.93 -3.90 0.59
N VAL A 256 -12.76 -5.04 1.18
CA VAL A 256 -11.53 -5.84 1.00
C VAL A 256 -11.88 -7.02 0.11
N ILE A 257 -11.10 -7.20 -0.93
CA ILE A 257 -11.17 -8.38 -1.80
C ILE A 257 -10.01 -9.31 -1.52
N VAL A 258 -10.16 -10.56 -1.90
CA VAL A 258 -9.07 -11.52 -1.95
C VAL A 258 -8.83 -11.97 -3.38
N VAL A 259 -7.58 -12.01 -3.79
CA VAL A 259 -7.11 -12.51 -5.08
C VAL A 259 -6.39 -13.83 -4.85
N ARG A 260 -6.83 -14.87 -5.54
CA ARG A 260 -6.28 -16.22 -5.45
C ARG A 260 -5.82 -16.71 -6.81
N ASP A 261 -4.77 -17.51 -6.82
CA ASP A 261 -4.37 -18.28 -8.00
C ASP A 261 -5.09 -19.63 -8.00
N GLU A 262 -5.87 -19.88 -9.05
CA GLU A 262 -6.56 -21.14 -9.30
C GLU A 262 -5.96 -21.80 -10.54
N GLY A 263 -4.80 -22.44 -10.37
CA GLY A 263 -4.12 -23.15 -11.43
C GLY A 263 -3.54 -22.26 -12.54
N GLY A 264 -2.97 -21.10 -12.16
CA GLY A 264 -2.39 -20.12 -13.09
C GLY A 264 -3.37 -19.05 -13.55
N ARG A 265 -4.63 -19.11 -13.07
CA ARG A 265 -5.64 -18.08 -13.31
C ARG A 265 -5.95 -17.34 -12.03
N LEU A 266 -5.75 -16.03 -12.05
CA LEU A 266 -6.15 -15.18 -10.92
C LEU A 266 -7.66 -14.96 -10.89
N VAL A 267 -8.25 -15.19 -9.73
CA VAL A 267 -9.66 -14.92 -9.44
C VAL A 267 -9.76 -13.97 -8.26
N LYS A 268 -10.74 -13.08 -8.27
CA LYS A 268 -11.02 -12.19 -7.15
C LYS A 268 -12.41 -12.41 -6.59
N GLU A 269 -12.55 -12.36 -5.28
CA GLU A 269 -13.84 -12.45 -4.58
C GLU A 269 -13.90 -11.41 -3.45
N PRO A 270 -15.09 -10.93 -3.05
CA PRO A 270 -15.26 -10.11 -1.87
C PRO A 270 -14.86 -10.87 -0.60
N PHE A 271 -14.18 -10.18 0.33
CA PHE A 271 -13.84 -10.72 1.66
C PHE A 271 -14.51 -9.93 2.79
N LEU A 272 -14.32 -8.63 2.86
CA LEU A 272 -15.02 -7.74 3.79
C LEU A 272 -15.89 -6.79 2.97
N THR A 273 -17.19 -6.81 3.22
CA THR A 273 -18.18 -5.98 2.56
C THR A 273 -19.03 -5.23 3.59
N GLY A 274 -20.01 -4.44 3.14
CA GLY A 274 -20.93 -3.72 4.01
C GLY A 274 -20.43 -2.33 4.43
N LEU A 275 -19.29 -1.88 3.92
CA LEU A 275 -18.79 -0.51 4.12
C LEU A 275 -19.37 0.47 3.08
N ARG A 276 -20.20 -0.01 2.15
CA ARG A 276 -20.89 0.78 1.14
C ARG A 276 -22.38 0.43 1.11
N ASP A 277 -23.22 1.46 1.07
CA ASP A 277 -24.66 1.37 0.83
C ASP A 277 -24.94 1.83 -0.60
N ASP A 278 -25.14 0.86 -1.48
CA ASP A 278 -25.39 1.12 -2.90
C ASP A 278 -26.75 1.78 -3.17
N ALA A 279 -27.74 1.56 -2.31
CA ALA A 279 -29.08 2.13 -2.47
C ALA A 279 -29.08 3.64 -2.22
N ASN A 280 -28.34 4.09 -1.21
CA ASN A 280 -28.28 5.49 -0.82
C ASN A 280 -26.99 6.20 -1.28
N GLN A 281 -26.10 5.49 -2.00
CA GLN A 281 -24.79 5.98 -2.43
C GLN A 281 -23.99 6.62 -1.28
N ARG A 282 -23.92 5.90 -0.15
CA ARG A 282 -23.18 6.28 1.06
C ARG A 282 -22.15 5.22 1.41
N PHE A 283 -21.16 5.61 2.16
CA PHE A 283 -20.19 4.68 2.74
C PHE A 283 -20.10 4.91 4.24
N THR A 284 -19.75 3.87 4.98
CA THR A 284 -19.62 3.85 6.44
C THR A 284 -18.19 3.57 6.89
N GLY A 285 -17.28 3.28 5.96
CA GLY A 285 -15.88 3.02 6.25
C GLY A 285 -15.04 2.99 4.99
N ARG A 286 -13.72 3.14 5.16
CA ARG A 286 -12.70 3.11 4.10
C ARG A 286 -11.56 2.19 4.51
N PRO A 287 -11.54 0.92 4.05
CA PRO A 287 -10.48 0.00 4.41
C PRO A 287 -9.15 0.47 3.80
N ALA A 288 -8.09 0.37 4.59
CA ALA A 288 -6.78 0.90 4.21
C ALA A 288 -5.66 -0.12 4.39
N GLY A 289 -5.03 -0.20 5.55
CA GLY A 289 -3.91 -1.09 5.81
C GLY A 289 -4.35 -2.49 6.22
N LEU A 290 -3.56 -3.49 5.87
CA LEU A 290 -3.77 -4.91 6.19
C LEU A 290 -2.56 -5.45 6.94
N LEU A 291 -2.78 -6.36 7.91
CA LEU A 291 -1.70 -6.98 8.67
C LEU A 291 -2.13 -8.34 9.23
N THR A 292 -1.38 -9.39 8.92
CA THR A 292 -1.58 -10.72 9.53
C THR A 292 -0.97 -10.77 10.92
N MET A 293 -1.74 -11.24 11.91
CA MET A 293 -1.30 -11.45 13.27
C MET A 293 -0.73 -12.86 13.47
N PRO A 294 0.11 -13.10 14.50
CA PRO A 294 0.71 -14.42 14.74
C PRO A 294 -0.30 -15.56 14.96
N ASP A 295 -1.48 -15.24 15.48
CA ASP A 295 -2.58 -16.22 15.65
C ASP A 295 -3.40 -16.41 14.37
N GLY A 296 -2.98 -15.79 13.26
CA GLY A 296 -3.61 -15.87 11.95
C GLY A 296 -4.80 -14.94 11.76
N ALA A 297 -5.14 -14.08 12.72
CA ALA A 297 -6.13 -13.04 12.47
C ALA A 297 -5.62 -12.00 11.47
N LEU A 298 -6.52 -11.39 10.72
CA LEU A 298 -6.22 -10.27 9.83
C LEU A 298 -6.70 -8.96 10.47
N LEU A 299 -5.79 -8.01 10.67
CA LEU A 299 -6.15 -6.64 11.03
C LEU A 299 -6.40 -5.83 9.76
N ILE A 300 -7.47 -5.05 9.78
CA ILE A 300 -7.87 -4.15 8.69
C ILE A 300 -8.07 -2.77 9.30
N SER A 301 -7.28 -1.77 8.90
CA SER A 301 -7.52 -0.41 9.33
C SER A 301 -8.58 0.27 8.47
N ASP A 302 -9.39 1.10 9.12
CA ASP A 302 -10.41 1.94 8.51
C ASP A 302 -10.03 3.40 8.74
N GLU A 303 -9.68 4.12 7.67
CA GLU A 303 -9.23 5.51 7.77
C GLU A 303 -10.38 6.51 8.00
N GLU A 304 -11.62 6.14 7.66
CA GLU A 304 -12.80 6.98 7.87
C GLU A 304 -13.16 7.05 9.36
N ASN A 305 -13.16 5.89 10.01
CA ASN A 305 -13.59 5.77 11.41
C ASN A 305 -12.41 5.82 12.40
N GLY A 306 -11.16 5.85 11.94
CA GLY A 306 -9.99 5.74 12.80
C GLY A 306 -9.96 4.42 13.59
N ALA A 307 -10.48 3.36 13.02
CA ALA A 307 -10.64 2.05 13.64
C ALA A 307 -9.71 1.00 13.06
N ILE A 308 -9.47 -0.07 13.81
CA ILE A 308 -8.79 -1.28 13.35
C ILE A 308 -9.71 -2.45 13.66
N TYR A 309 -10.20 -3.09 12.63
CA TYR A 309 -11.00 -4.32 12.73
C TYR A 309 -10.06 -5.53 12.83
N ARG A 310 -10.44 -6.48 13.67
CA ARG A 310 -9.77 -7.76 13.80
C ARG A 310 -10.68 -8.86 13.28
N VAL A 311 -10.31 -9.47 12.18
CA VAL A 311 -11.06 -10.54 11.53
C VAL A 311 -10.45 -11.89 11.92
N THR A 312 -11.29 -12.81 12.39
CA THR A 312 -10.90 -14.17 12.78
C THR A 312 -11.82 -15.18 12.09
N ALA A 313 -11.35 -16.40 11.89
CA ALA A 313 -12.23 -17.48 11.45
C ALA A 313 -13.22 -17.85 12.58
N ARG A 314 -14.47 -18.16 12.23
CA ARG A 314 -15.38 -18.85 13.16
C ARG A 314 -14.85 -20.27 13.36
N ARG A 315 -14.74 -20.66 14.60
CA ARG A 315 -14.51 -22.07 14.98
C ARG A 315 -15.77 -22.89 14.77
#